data_e48b4ea40dde5b9fdeff511a85c425c2
#
_entry.id   e48b4ea40dde5b9fdeff511a85c425c2
#
_cell.length_a   1.000
_cell.length_b   1.000
_cell.length_c   1.000
_cell.angle_alpha   90.00
_cell.angle_beta   90.00
_cell.angle_gamma   90.00
#
_symmetry.space_group_name_H-M   'P 1'
#
loop_
_entity.id
_entity.type
_entity.pdbx_description
1 polymer ?
#
loop_
_entity_poly.entity_id
_entity_poly.type
_entity_poly.pdbx_seq_one_letter_code
_entity_poly.pdbx_strand_id
1 'polypeptide(L)'
;MEFQHELIIPNEGLPFKIFLFEGRHGNYEREKHWHTSIEIFAVLKGRLTFFLNEEEYPLEAGGLIIINSKEIHSIHAPRKNETVVLQIPLKQFEKYFTAQRFIRFTSAARVAKDQKSKAPDNRKLAFFIEELYKVYCAREEGWEYRTMALYYNILYLMVRDYRETEAAQEEIQDSRRLDALSKITTYMREHYTEELKLSEMANLFGYSDAYLSRMFKKYAKINFKTYLQEIRMSYACRELMNTEKTVSQIALDNGFASSRAFSREFQKKYNRLPSEVRQKFNTTPKEKMSKKSYR
;
A
#
# COMPACT_ATOMS: atom_id res chain seq x y z
N MET A 1 6.80 -15.74 -14.20
CA MET A 1 5.98 -14.50 -14.16
C MET A 1 6.70 -13.47 -13.31
N GLU A 2 6.81 -12.26 -13.81
CA GLU A 2 7.43 -11.16 -13.07
C GLU A 2 6.36 -10.39 -12.30
N PHE A 3 6.61 -10.10 -11.02
CA PHE A 3 5.74 -9.29 -10.15
C PHE A 3 6.60 -8.42 -9.24
N GLN A 4 6.10 -7.24 -8.86
CA GLN A 4 6.81 -6.24 -8.08
C GLN A 4 6.36 -6.24 -6.62
N HIS A 5 7.27 -5.89 -5.71
CA HIS A 5 6.91 -5.53 -4.34
C HIS A 5 6.52 -4.06 -4.26
N GLU A 6 5.30 -3.77 -3.81
CA GLU A 6 4.85 -2.40 -3.59
C GLU A 6 5.12 -1.97 -2.16
N LEU A 7 5.75 -0.81 -2.02
CA LEU A 7 5.95 -0.17 -0.72
C LEU A 7 4.71 0.63 -0.32
N ILE A 8 4.06 0.22 0.77
CA ILE A 8 2.92 0.92 1.33
C ILE A 8 3.36 1.86 2.45
N ILE A 9 3.12 3.15 2.26
CA ILE A 9 3.38 4.18 3.27
C ILE A 9 2.03 4.73 3.75
N PRO A 10 1.72 4.64 5.06
CA PRO A 10 0.48 5.20 5.61
C PRO A 10 0.32 6.70 5.34
N ASN A 11 -0.92 7.18 5.33
CA ASN A 11 -1.17 8.61 5.29
C ASN A 11 -0.60 9.27 6.55
N GLU A 12 -0.24 10.56 6.44
CA GLU A 12 0.34 11.31 7.55
C GLU A 12 -0.61 11.35 8.76
N GLY A 13 -0.07 11.02 9.95
CA GLY A 13 -0.84 10.96 11.19
C GLY A 13 -1.79 9.78 11.34
N LEU A 14 -1.87 8.88 10.35
CA LEU A 14 -2.76 7.72 10.38
C LEU A 14 -1.98 6.39 10.39
N PRO A 15 -2.51 5.32 11.03
CA PRO A 15 -1.89 4.01 11.04
C PRO A 15 -2.18 3.16 9.77
N PHE A 16 -2.81 3.74 8.75
CA PHE A 16 -3.24 3.11 7.50
C PHE A 16 -3.08 4.07 6.32
N LYS A 17 -3.23 3.56 5.10
CA LYS A 17 -3.31 4.38 3.89
C LYS A 17 -4.71 4.26 3.30
N ILE A 18 -5.32 5.40 2.97
CA ILE A 18 -6.61 5.47 2.28
C ILE A 18 -6.53 6.44 1.11
N PHE A 19 -7.09 6.06 -0.03
CA PHE A 19 -7.14 6.91 -1.22
C PHE A 19 -8.27 6.48 -2.16
N LEU A 20 -8.63 7.36 -3.08
CA LEU A 20 -9.54 7.06 -4.17
C LEU A 20 -8.75 6.65 -5.41
N PHE A 21 -9.04 5.47 -5.89
CA PHE A 21 -8.59 5.00 -7.20
C PHE A 21 -9.63 5.40 -8.25
N GLU A 22 -9.21 6.19 -9.23
CA GLU A 22 -10.05 6.65 -10.33
C GLU A 22 -9.47 6.21 -11.67
N GLY A 23 -10.13 5.33 -12.35
CA GLY A 23 -9.82 4.99 -13.74
C GLY A 23 -10.38 6.03 -14.71
N ARG A 24 -9.96 7.31 -14.62
CA ARG A 24 -10.59 8.45 -15.32
C ARG A 24 -10.60 8.34 -16.83
N HIS A 25 -9.57 7.72 -17.40
CA HIS A 25 -9.40 7.64 -18.85
C HIS A 25 -9.77 6.28 -19.43
N GLY A 26 -10.23 5.34 -18.59
CA GLY A 26 -10.43 3.95 -18.99
C GLY A 26 -9.11 3.23 -19.29
N ASN A 27 -9.19 1.92 -19.46
CA ASN A 27 -8.05 1.06 -19.80
C ASN A 27 -6.84 1.22 -18.87
N TYR A 28 -7.11 1.36 -17.55
CA TYR A 28 -6.06 1.33 -16.55
C TYR A 28 -5.74 -0.11 -16.19
N GLU A 29 -4.46 -0.41 -16.23
CA GLU A 29 -3.90 -1.70 -15.85
C GLU A 29 -2.83 -1.50 -14.77
N ARG A 30 -2.99 -2.20 -13.65
CA ARG A 30 -1.96 -2.30 -12.61
C ARG A 30 -1.35 -3.68 -12.75
N GLU A 31 -0.07 -3.71 -13.10
CA GLU A 31 0.68 -4.96 -13.25
C GLU A 31 0.69 -5.80 -11.98
N LYS A 32 1.00 -7.10 -12.12
CA LYS A 32 1.13 -8.03 -11.00
C LYS A 32 2.11 -7.51 -9.95
N HIS A 33 1.62 -7.34 -8.72
CA HIS A 33 2.42 -6.90 -7.58
C HIS A 33 1.94 -7.56 -6.29
N TRP A 34 2.68 -7.34 -5.22
CA TRP A 34 2.34 -7.77 -3.86
C TRP A 34 2.86 -6.76 -2.83
N HIS A 35 2.28 -6.77 -1.65
CA HIS A 35 2.69 -5.95 -0.50
C HIS A 35 2.42 -6.67 0.82
N THR A 36 2.90 -6.11 1.92
CA THR A 36 2.76 -6.71 3.27
C THR A 36 1.54 -6.23 4.03
N SER A 37 0.76 -5.31 3.47
CA SER A 37 -0.48 -4.83 4.06
C SER A 37 -1.66 -5.71 3.65
N ILE A 38 -2.73 -5.69 4.44
CA ILE A 38 -4.06 -6.08 3.98
C ILE A 38 -4.62 -4.92 3.18
N GLU A 39 -5.19 -5.19 2.01
CA GLU A 39 -5.77 -4.16 1.17
C GLU A 39 -7.24 -4.46 0.87
N ILE A 40 -8.08 -3.43 0.98
CA ILE A 40 -9.51 -3.56 0.73
C ILE A 40 -9.89 -2.57 -0.35
N PHE A 41 -10.53 -3.09 -1.40
CA PHE A 41 -11.11 -2.29 -2.46
C PHE A 41 -12.62 -2.27 -2.32
N ALA A 42 -13.21 -1.09 -2.17
CA ALA A 42 -14.65 -0.88 -2.15
C ALA A 42 -15.04 -0.05 -3.38
N VAL A 43 -15.76 -0.66 -4.31
CA VAL A 43 -16.17 -0.03 -5.57
C VAL A 43 -17.39 0.86 -5.33
N LEU A 44 -17.23 2.18 -5.47
CA LEU A 44 -18.33 3.14 -5.33
C LEU A 44 -19.09 3.31 -6.63
N LYS A 45 -18.37 3.37 -7.78
CA LYS A 45 -18.96 3.55 -9.10
C LYS A 45 -18.16 2.81 -10.16
N GLY A 46 -18.87 2.35 -11.20
CA GLY A 46 -18.27 1.66 -12.34
C GLY A 46 -17.92 0.21 -12.03
N ARG A 47 -16.95 -0.32 -12.75
CA ARG A 47 -16.50 -1.71 -12.62
C ARG A 47 -15.03 -1.86 -12.89
N LEU A 48 -14.42 -2.89 -12.30
CA LEU A 48 -13.04 -3.32 -12.53
C LEU A 48 -12.91 -4.82 -12.27
N THR A 49 -11.84 -5.41 -12.78
CA THR A 49 -11.53 -6.83 -12.58
C THR A 49 -10.23 -6.96 -11.83
N PHE A 50 -10.24 -7.72 -10.75
CA PHE A 50 -9.05 -8.16 -10.04
C PHE A 50 -8.61 -9.53 -10.55
N PHE A 51 -7.30 -9.73 -10.59
CA PHE A 51 -6.68 -11.02 -10.84
C PHE A 51 -5.87 -11.42 -9.62
N LEU A 52 -6.25 -12.51 -8.97
CA LEU A 52 -5.55 -13.10 -7.83
C LEU A 52 -5.09 -14.50 -8.22
N ASN A 53 -3.78 -14.74 -8.20
CA ASN A 53 -3.23 -16.05 -8.57
C ASN A 53 -3.82 -16.61 -9.88
N GLU A 54 -4.00 -15.74 -10.90
CA GLU A 54 -4.57 -16.05 -12.22
C GLU A 54 -6.11 -16.21 -12.26
N GLU A 55 -6.79 -16.13 -11.14
CA GLU A 55 -8.25 -16.12 -11.09
C GLU A 55 -8.82 -14.71 -11.23
N GLU A 56 -9.90 -14.59 -11.99
CA GLU A 56 -10.59 -13.34 -12.22
C GLU A 56 -11.70 -13.10 -11.20
N TYR A 57 -11.75 -11.87 -10.67
CA TYR A 57 -12.76 -11.39 -9.74
C TYR A 57 -13.35 -10.07 -10.27
N PRO A 58 -14.40 -10.12 -11.12
CA PRO A 58 -15.07 -8.92 -11.58
C PRO A 58 -15.86 -8.29 -10.42
N LEU A 59 -15.70 -6.99 -10.25
CA LEU A 59 -16.42 -6.19 -9.26
C LEU A 59 -17.14 -5.03 -9.92
N GLU A 60 -18.34 -4.76 -9.45
CA GLU A 60 -19.17 -3.63 -9.81
C GLU A 60 -19.44 -2.74 -8.58
N ALA A 61 -20.14 -1.62 -8.81
CA ALA A 61 -20.54 -0.71 -7.72
C ALA A 61 -21.24 -1.47 -6.58
N GLY A 62 -20.81 -1.20 -5.33
CA GLY A 62 -21.20 -1.95 -4.13
C GLY A 62 -20.37 -3.21 -3.87
N GLY A 63 -19.54 -3.64 -4.83
CA GLY A 63 -18.63 -4.77 -4.67
C GLY A 63 -17.44 -4.43 -3.79
N LEU A 64 -16.93 -5.47 -3.09
CA LEU A 64 -15.76 -5.36 -2.21
C LEU A 64 -14.90 -6.61 -2.34
N ILE A 65 -13.57 -6.41 -2.37
CA ILE A 65 -12.60 -7.49 -2.29
C ILE A 65 -11.51 -7.18 -1.26
N ILE A 66 -11.05 -8.22 -0.56
CA ILE A 66 -9.94 -8.14 0.38
C ILE A 66 -8.76 -8.89 -0.22
N ILE A 67 -7.63 -8.22 -0.34
CA ILE A 67 -6.34 -8.76 -0.75
C ILE A 67 -5.52 -8.97 0.52
N ASN A 68 -5.07 -10.19 0.74
CA ASN A 68 -4.28 -10.52 1.92
C ASN A 68 -2.82 -10.08 1.75
N SER A 69 -2.13 -9.97 2.89
CA SER A 69 -0.69 -9.70 2.89
C SER A 69 0.04 -10.72 2.01
N LYS A 70 0.94 -10.24 1.15
CA LYS A 70 1.78 -11.04 0.23
C LYS A 70 1.02 -11.75 -0.89
N GLU A 71 -0.24 -11.50 -1.05
CA GLU A 71 -1.04 -12.03 -2.14
C GLU A 71 -0.72 -11.29 -3.45
N ILE A 72 -0.31 -12.05 -4.48
CA ILE A 72 0.01 -11.48 -5.78
C ILE A 72 -1.27 -11.14 -6.51
N HIS A 73 -1.41 -9.90 -6.89
CA HIS A 73 -2.60 -9.42 -7.57
C HIS A 73 -2.30 -8.38 -8.64
N SER A 74 -3.24 -8.22 -9.56
CA SER A 74 -3.27 -7.16 -10.57
C SER A 74 -4.70 -6.67 -10.78
N ILE A 75 -4.83 -5.48 -11.39
CA ILE A 75 -6.11 -4.81 -11.59
C ILE A 75 -6.22 -4.39 -13.04
N HIS A 76 -7.36 -4.66 -13.64
CA HIS A 76 -7.74 -4.15 -14.94
C HIS A 76 -9.04 -3.37 -14.83
N ALA A 77 -9.00 -2.09 -15.16
CA ALA A 77 -10.14 -1.18 -15.16
C ALA A 77 -10.36 -0.60 -16.56
N PRO A 78 -11.12 -1.29 -17.44
CA PRO A 78 -11.30 -0.90 -18.83
C PRO A 78 -12.15 0.35 -19.00
N ARG A 79 -12.85 0.78 -17.95
CA ARG A 79 -13.73 1.95 -17.94
C ARG A 79 -13.52 2.77 -16.68
N LYS A 80 -14.02 4.01 -16.71
CA LYS A 80 -14.03 4.90 -15.54
C LYS A 80 -14.68 4.20 -14.35
N ASN A 81 -14.01 4.29 -13.20
CA ASN A 81 -14.50 3.79 -11.91
C ASN A 81 -14.10 4.75 -10.80
N GLU A 82 -14.78 4.64 -9.66
CA GLU A 82 -14.43 5.28 -8.40
C GLU A 82 -14.37 4.17 -7.34
N THR A 83 -13.17 3.88 -6.83
CA THR A 83 -12.94 2.79 -5.88
C THR A 83 -12.13 3.31 -4.71
N VAL A 84 -12.65 3.19 -3.49
CA VAL A 84 -11.87 3.51 -2.29
C VAL A 84 -10.96 2.34 -1.99
N VAL A 85 -9.69 2.64 -1.78
CA VAL A 85 -8.65 1.67 -1.42
C VAL A 85 -8.18 1.96 0.00
N LEU A 86 -8.27 0.95 0.87
CA LEU A 86 -7.79 1.00 2.24
C LEU A 86 -6.69 -0.04 2.44
N GLN A 87 -5.47 0.42 2.73
CA GLN A 87 -4.32 -0.43 3.00
C GLN A 87 -3.99 -0.41 4.50
N ILE A 88 -4.09 -1.57 5.15
CA ILE A 88 -3.94 -1.75 6.60
C ILE A 88 -2.64 -2.53 6.86
N PRO A 89 -1.67 -1.95 7.58
CA PRO A 89 -0.47 -2.69 7.97
C PRO A 89 -0.81 -3.95 8.76
N LEU A 90 -0.19 -5.07 8.40
CA LEU A 90 -0.48 -6.39 8.99
C LEU A 90 -0.35 -6.40 10.53
N LYS A 91 0.55 -5.58 11.09
CA LYS A 91 0.75 -5.43 12.54
C LYS A 91 -0.51 -5.02 13.32
N GLN A 92 -1.48 -4.39 12.67
CA GLN A 92 -2.74 -4.01 13.32
C GLN A 92 -3.56 -5.23 13.78
N PHE A 93 -3.29 -6.40 13.21
CA PHE A 93 -3.95 -7.65 13.53
C PHE A 93 -3.08 -8.61 14.36
N GLU A 94 -1.95 -8.17 14.90
CA GLU A 94 -0.96 -9.03 15.58
C GLU A 94 -1.56 -9.87 16.71
N LYS A 95 -2.51 -9.32 17.47
CA LYS A 95 -3.22 -10.02 18.56
C LYS A 95 -4.05 -11.23 18.09
N TYR A 96 -4.38 -11.27 16.80
CA TYR A 96 -5.24 -12.29 16.19
C TYR A 96 -4.48 -13.26 15.30
N PHE A 97 -3.14 -13.18 15.30
CA PHE A 97 -2.32 -14.12 14.55
C PHE A 97 -2.47 -15.53 15.11
N THR A 98 -2.46 -16.52 14.22
CA THR A 98 -2.32 -17.93 14.60
C THR A 98 -0.96 -18.18 15.25
N ALA A 99 -0.75 -19.38 15.85
CA ALA A 99 0.55 -19.81 16.39
C ALA A 99 1.68 -19.75 15.34
N GLN A 100 1.35 -19.81 14.05
CA GLN A 100 2.27 -19.68 12.92
C GLN A 100 2.48 -18.22 12.47
N ARG A 101 1.97 -17.24 13.23
CA ARG A 101 2.00 -15.79 12.94
C ARG A 101 1.31 -15.44 11.62
N PHE A 102 0.18 -16.05 11.37
CA PHE A 102 -0.57 -15.90 10.14
C PHE A 102 -1.99 -15.40 10.43
N ILE A 103 -2.53 -14.55 9.56
CA ILE A 103 -3.93 -14.14 9.52
C ILE A 103 -4.36 -13.97 8.06
N ARG A 104 -5.54 -14.47 7.74
CA ARG A 104 -6.19 -14.25 6.44
C ARG A 104 -7.61 -13.77 6.63
N PHE A 105 -8.07 -13.06 5.60
CA PHE A 105 -9.43 -12.57 5.49
C PHE A 105 -10.01 -13.00 4.14
N THR A 106 -11.28 -13.32 4.13
CA THR A 106 -12.02 -13.60 2.91
C THR A 106 -13.10 -12.56 2.66
N SER A 107 -13.57 -12.43 1.44
CA SER A 107 -14.65 -11.52 1.04
C SER A 107 -15.71 -12.28 0.26
N ALA A 108 -16.92 -11.71 0.14
CA ALA A 108 -18.01 -12.34 -0.59
C ALA A 108 -17.64 -12.67 -2.04
N ALA A 109 -16.85 -11.84 -2.71
CA ALA A 109 -16.38 -12.09 -4.06
C ALA A 109 -15.53 -13.37 -4.17
N ARG A 110 -14.77 -13.71 -3.12
CA ARG A 110 -13.94 -14.93 -3.06
C ARG A 110 -14.79 -16.16 -2.72
N VAL A 111 -15.65 -16.04 -1.70
CA VAL A 111 -16.54 -17.14 -1.25
C VAL A 111 -17.51 -17.58 -2.35
N ALA A 112 -18.00 -16.65 -3.17
CA ALA A 112 -18.92 -16.95 -4.27
C ALA A 112 -18.34 -17.96 -5.28
N LYS A 113 -17.00 -18.02 -5.42
CA LYS A 113 -16.34 -19.03 -6.25
C LYS A 113 -16.19 -20.38 -5.58
N ASP A 114 -15.90 -20.40 -4.29
CA ASP A 114 -15.55 -21.63 -3.56
C ASP A 114 -16.76 -22.44 -3.06
N GLN A 115 -17.98 -21.87 -3.11
CA GLN A 115 -19.26 -22.48 -2.68
C GLN A 115 -19.28 -23.16 -1.30
N LYS A 116 -18.22 -22.97 -0.46
CA LYS A 116 -18.01 -23.76 0.77
C LYS A 116 -18.41 -23.07 2.07
N SER A 117 -18.69 -21.76 2.06
CA SER A 117 -19.02 -21.00 3.26
C SER A 117 -20.07 -19.92 3.00
N LYS A 118 -20.73 -19.47 4.07
CA LYS A 118 -21.65 -18.34 3.99
C LYS A 118 -20.84 -17.07 3.73
N ALA A 119 -21.12 -16.41 2.61
CA ALA A 119 -20.46 -15.16 2.24
C ALA A 119 -20.72 -14.07 3.29
N PRO A 120 -19.69 -13.32 3.74
CA PRO A 120 -19.90 -12.20 4.64
C PRO A 120 -20.72 -11.09 3.95
N ASP A 121 -21.52 -10.38 4.74
CA ASP A 121 -22.28 -9.22 4.24
C ASP A 121 -21.36 -8.00 4.06
N ASN A 122 -20.95 -7.72 2.85
CA ASN A 122 -20.03 -6.63 2.52
C ASN A 122 -20.60 -5.23 2.78
N ARG A 123 -21.94 -5.05 2.93
CA ARG A 123 -22.58 -3.72 3.00
C ARG A 123 -22.07 -2.88 4.17
N LYS A 124 -21.92 -3.48 5.36
CA LYS A 124 -21.42 -2.75 6.54
C LYS A 124 -19.96 -2.32 6.37
N LEU A 125 -19.12 -3.22 5.88
CA LEU A 125 -17.71 -2.94 5.68
C LEU A 125 -17.52 -1.86 4.60
N ALA A 126 -18.21 -1.98 3.48
CA ALA A 126 -18.18 -0.98 2.40
C ALA A 126 -18.66 0.40 2.89
N PHE A 127 -19.75 0.44 3.68
CA PHE A 127 -20.25 1.68 4.28
C PHE A 127 -19.20 2.35 5.17
N PHE A 128 -18.54 1.62 6.08
CA PHE A 128 -17.52 2.21 6.95
C PHE A 128 -16.30 2.69 6.18
N ILE A 129 -15.91 2.00 5.10
CA ILE A 129 -14.77 2.42 4.24
C ILE A 129 -15.13 3.70 3.48
N GLU A 130 -16.33 3.80 2.94
CA GLU A 130 -16.80 4.99 2.24
C GLU A 130 -16.90 6.19 3.19
N GLU A 131 -17.47 6.01 4.39
CA GLU A 131 -17.56 7.05 5.42
C GLU A 131 -16.17 7.48 5.92
N LEU A 132 -15.26 6.52 6.15
CA LEU A 132 -13.88 6.80 6.51
C LEU A 132 -13.22 7.71 5.46
N TYR A 133 -13.41 7.41 4.18
CA TYR A 133 -12.86 8.22 3.10
C TYR A 133 -13.47 9.62 3.03
N LYS A 134 -14.79 9.74 3.21
CA LYS A 134 -15.49 11.05 3.25
C LYS A 134 -14.97 11.94 4.38
N VAL A 135 -14.88 11.39 5.60
CA VAL A 135 -14.37 12.10 6.79
C VAL A 135 -12.92 12.51 6.58
N TYR A 136 -12.08 11.60 6.05
CA TYR A 136 -10.68 11.89 5.75
C TYR A 136 -10.52 13.02 4.72
N CYS A 137 -11.40 13.12 3.72
CA CYS A 137 -11.37 14.17 2.71
C CYS A 137 -11.91 15.50 3.22
N ALA A 138 -12.98 15.49 4.03
CA ALA A 138 -13.64 16.69 4.54
C ALA A 138 -12.76 17.43 5.56
N ARG A 139 -12.04 16.71 6.42
CA ARG A 139 -11.16 17.26 7.47
C ARG A 139 -11.83 18.32 8.35
N GLU A 140 -13.11 18.11 8.68
CA GLU A 140 -13.84 18.95 9.62
C GLU A 140 -13.25 18.82 11.04
N GLU A 141 -13.57 19.73 11.93
CA GLU A 141 -13.10 19.67 13.32
C GLU A 141 -13.37 18.29 13.96
N GLY A 142 -12.34 17.69 14.56
CA GLY A 142 -12.40 16.34 15.15
C GLY A 142 -12.34 15.18 14.16
N TRP A 143 -12.02 15.44 12.89
CA TRP A 143 -11.93 14.41 11.86
C TRP A 143 -10.98 13.27 12.22
N GLU A 144 -9.87 13.53 12.91
CA GLU A 144 -8.91 12.51 13.35
C GLU A 144 -9.58 11.47 14.24
N TYR A 145 -10.35 11.94 15.24
CA TYR A 145 -11.08 11.04 16.14
C TYR A 145 -12.15 10.24 15.40
N ARG A 146 -12.89 10.89 14.52
CA ARG A 146 -13.94 10.22 13.73
C ARG A 146 -13.35 9.20 12.78
N THR A 147 -12.25 9.54 12.13
CA THR A 147 -11.46 8.64 11.25
C THR A 147 -11.01 7.40 12.03
N MET A 148 -10.44 7.58 13.24
CA MET A 148 -9.98 6.45 14.05
C MET A 148 -11.15 5.59 14.56
N ALA A 149 -12.27 6.17 14.92
CA ALA A 149 -13.46 5.42 15.31
C ALA A 149 -13.99 4.53 14.18
N LEU A 150 -14.09 5.07 12.95
CA LEU A 150 -14.48 4.31 11.77
C LEU A 150 -13.45 3.22 11.42
N TYR A 151 -12.18 3.53 11.54
CA TYR A 151 -11.11 2.56 11.32
C TYR A 151 -11.18 1.37 12.29
N TYR A 152 -11.39 1.61 13.59
CA TYR A 152 -11.56 0.52 14.56
C TYR A 152 -12.84 -0.31 14.31
N ASN A 153 -13.93 0.31 13.83
CA ASN A 153 -15.10 -0.44 13.38
C ASN A 153 -14.77 -1.38 12.21
N ILE A 154 -13.95 -0.91 11.25
CA ILE A 154 -13.47 -1.74 10.13
C ILE A 154 -12.66 -2.92 10.66
N LEU A 155 -11.65 -2.67 11.52
CA LEU A 155 -10.82 -3.74 12.11
C LEU A 155 -11.67 -4.76 12.86
N TYR A 156 -12.65 -4.30 13.65
CA TYR A 156 -13.58 -5.17 14.38
C TYR A 156 -14.37 -6.07 13.44
N LEU A 157 -14.97 -5.50 12.37
CA LEU A 157 -15.71 -6.30 11.40
C LEU A 157 -14.81 -7.32 10.70
N MET A 158 -13.61 -6.91 10.29
CA MET A 158 -12.66 -7.81 9.65
C MET A 158 -12.36 -9.02 10.50
N VAL A 159 -12.05 -8.82 11.79
CA VAL A 159 -11.71 -9.93 12.69
C VAL A 159 -12.92 -10.81 12.98
N ARG A 160 -14.11 -10.21 13.16
CA ARG A 160 -15.32 -10.95 13.53
C ARG A 160 -15.94 -11.71 12.36
N ASP A 161 -16.05 -11.07 11.17
CA ASP A 161 -16.90 -11.56 10.09
C ASP A 161 -16.12 -12.07 8.87
N TYR A 162 -14.86 -11.65 8.71
CA TYR A 162 -14.07 -11.93 7.51
C TYR A 162 -12.84 -12.79 7.77
N ARG A 163 -12.48 -13.05 9.03
CA ARG A 163 -11.30 -13.82 9.38
C ARG A 163 -11.50 -15.30 9.03
N GLU A 164 -10.54 -15.85 8.29
CA GLU A 164 -10.45 -17.29 8.05
C GLU A 164 -9.87 -18.00 9.28
N THR A 165 -10.50 -19.09 9.71
CA THR A 165 -10.08 -19.89 10.88
C THR A 165 -9.14 -21.03 10.50
N GLU A 166 -9.12 -21.46 9.23
CA GLU A 166 -8.29 -22.54 8.72
C GLU A 166 -7.36 -22.03 7.60
N ALA A 167 -6.07 -22.29 7.73
CA ALA A 167 -5.05 -21.96 6.72
C ALA A 167 -4.48 -23.24 6.11
N ALA A 168 -4.34 -23.28 4.78
CA ALA A 168 -3.71 -24.39 4.07
C ALA A 168 -2.19 -24.43 4.32
N GLN A 169 -1.63 -25.62 4.58
CA GLN A 169 -0.21 -25.80 4.93
C GLN A 169 0.79 -25.45 3.80
N GLU A 170 0.37 -25.47 2.55
CA GLU A 170 1.28 -25.23 1.39
C GLU A 170 1.71 -23.76 1.23
N GLU A 171 0.91 -22.81 1.71
CA GLU A 171 1.24 -21.37 1.66
C GLU A 171 2.33 -20.95 2.66
N ILE A 172 2.66 -21.81 3.61
CA ILE A 172 3.55 -21.50 4.74
C ILE A 172 5.02 -21.34 4.30
N GLN A 173 5.49 -22.07 3.30
CA GLN A 173 6.90 -22.01 2.89
C GLN A 173 7.24 -20.75 2.06
N ASP A 174 6.38 -20.35 1.15
CA ASP A 174 6.58 -19.10 0.40
C ASP A 174 6.34 -17.88 1.31
N SER A 175 5.44 -17.99 2.26
CA SER A 175 5.23 -16.99 3.30
C SER A 175 6.52 -16.69 4.09
N ARG A 176 7.32 -17.69 4.49
CA ARG A 176 8.56 -17.46 5.26
C ARG A 176 9.61 -16.61 4.53
N ARG A 177 9.79 -16.81 3.23
CA ARG A 177 10.73 -16.03 2.42
C ARG A 177 10.28 -14.57 2.25
N LEU A 178 8.98 -14.39 2.05
CA LEU A 178 8.35 -13.09 1.98
C LEU A 178 8.33 -12.38 3.35
N ASP A 179 8.22 -13.14 4.47
CA ASP A 179 8.39 -12.60 5.82
C ASP A 179 9.80 -12.07 6.08
N ALA A 180 10.80 -12.80 5.62
CA ALA A 180 12.18 -12.36 5.72
C ALA A 180 12.39 -11.03 4.96
N LEU A 181 11.93 -10.94 3.72
CA LEU A 181 12.00 -9.71 2.94
C LEU A 181 11.19 -8.58 3.59
N SER A 182 10.00 -8.88 4.12
CA SER A 182 9.17 -7.92 4.84
C SER A 182 9.87 -7.31 6.05
N LYS A 183 10.54 -8.14 6.88
CA LYS A 183 11.32 -7.65 8.03
C LYS A 183 12.45 -6.72 7.59
N ILE A 184 13.18 -7.10 6.55
CA ILE A 184 14.29 -6.32 6.00
C ILE A 184 13.77 -4.99 5.44
N THR A 185 12.69 -5.00 4.67
CA THR A 185 12.13 -3.78 4.11
C THR A 185 11.47 -2.88 5.15
N THR A 186 10.96 -3.44 6.25
CA THR A 186 10.49 -2.67 7.41
C THR A 186 11.66 -1.97 8.10
N TYR A 187 12.75 -2.68 8.37
CA TYR A 187 13.96 -2.09 8.92
C TYR A 187 14.50 -0.98 8.01
N MET A 188 14.60 -1.22 6.71
CA MET A 188 15.01 -0.20 5.73
C MET A 188 14.12 1.05 5.79
N ARG A 189 12.83 0.89 6.01
CA ARG A 189 11.89 2.01 6.13
C ARG A 189 12.03 2.77 7.45
N GLU A 190 12.41 2.12 8.52
CA GLU A 190 12.64 2.74 9.82
C GLU A 190 14.00 3.49 9.89
N HIS A 191 14.97 3.03 9.08
CA HIS A 191 16.35 3.55 9.03
C HIS A 191 16.74 4.17 7.69
N TYR A 192 15.78 4.58 6.85
CA TYR A 192 16.04 5.00 5.47
C TYR A 192 16.92 6.23 5.32
N THR A 193 17.01 7.07 6.35
CA THR A 193 17.86 8.27 6.35
C THR A 193 19.33 7.93 6.57
N GLU A 194 19.62 6.76 7.14
CA GLU A 194 20.97 6.28 7.44
C GLU A 194 21.66 5.69 6.19
N GLU A 195 22.99 5.55 6.26
CA GLU A 195 23.74 4.83 5.24
C GLU A 195 23.56 3.32 5.42
N LEU A 196 22.63 2.72 4.66
CA LEU A 196 22.39 1.27 4.69
C LEU A 196 23.14 0.59 3.55
N LYS A 197 24.02 -0.37 3.89
CA LYS A 197 24.74 -1.21 2.92
C LYS A 197 24.15 -2.62 2.87
N LEU A 198 24.18 -3.23 1.70
CA LEU A 198 23.67 -4.60 1.50
C LEU A 198 24.36 -5.60 2.44
N SER A 199 25.70 -5.50 2.59
CA SER A 199 26.48 -6.39 3.45
C SER A 199 26.13 -6.27 4.93
N GLU A 200 25.93 -5.04 5.42
CA GLU A 200 25.52 -4.78 6.80
C GLU A 200 24.12 -5.35 7.06
N MET A 201 23.21 -5.15 6.13
CA MET A 201 21.85 -5.70 6.20
C MET A 201 21.85 -7.23 6.11
N ALA A 202 22.65 -7.81 5.23
CA ALA A 202 22.79 -9.26 5.14
C ALA A 202 23.26 -9.86 6.47
N ASN A 203 24.31 -9.30 7.06
CA ASN A 203 24.84 -9.72 8.36
C ASN A 203 23.78 -9.57 9.49
N LEU A 204 23.09 -8.42 9.54
CA LEU A 204 22.07 -8.14 10.57
C LEU A 204 20.94 -9.18 10.58
N PHE A 205 20.52 -9.64 9.39
CA PHE A 205 19.44 -10.61 9.24
C PHE A 205 19.91 -12.08 9.07
N GLY A 206 21.21 -12.34 9.19
CA GLY A 206 21.78 -13.71 9.11
C GLY A 206 21.80 -14.29 7.71
N TYR A 207 21.98 -13.46 6.68
CA TYR A 207 22.06 -13.88 5.27
C TYR A 207 23.43 -13.57 4.67
N SER A 208 23.76 -14.25 3.57
CA SER A 208 24.86 -13.82 2.71
C SER A 208 24.42 -12.68 1.77
N ASP A 209 25.36 -11.82 1.37
CA ASP A 209 25.14 -10.73 0.40
C ASP A 209 24.50 -11.25 -0.88
N ALA A 210 24.99 -12.37 -1.37
CA ALA A 210 24.48 -12.99 -2.59
C ALA A 210 23.03 -13.48 -2.45
N TYR A 211 22.68 -14.03 -1.28
CA TYR A 211 21.30 -14.46 -1.01
C TYR A 211 20.36 -13.25 -0.91
N LEU A 212 20.72 -12.24 -0.14
CA LEU A 212 19.92 -11.03 0.02
C LEU A 212 19.74 -10.30 -1.33
N SER A 213 20.81 -10.18 -2.12
CA SER A 213 20.72 -9.59 -3.46
C SER A 213 19.76 -10.35 -4.39
N ARG A 214 19.82 -11.70 -4.39
CA ARG A 214 18.88 -12.53 -5.18
C ARG A 214 17.44 -12.37 -4.67
N MET A 215 17.23 -12.28 -3.35
CA MET A 215 15.92 -12.11 -2.76
C MET A 215 15.27 -10.79 -3.20
N PHE A 216 16.00 -9.68 -3.18
CA PHE A 216 15.50 -8.39 -3.71
C PHE A 216 15.17 -8.49 -5.19
N LYS A 217 16.06 -9.05 -6.02
CA LYS A 217 15.80 -9.23 -7.46
C LYS A 217 14.59 -10.15 -7.73
N LYS A 218 14.43 -11.23 -6.94
CA LYS A 218 13.35 -12.19 -7.14
C LYS A 218 11.99 -11.65 -6.71
N TYR A 219 11.91 -11.01 -5.52
CA TYR A 219 10.63 -10.67 -4.89
C TYR A 219 10.28 -9.18 -4.95
N ALA A 220 11.28 -8.28 -4.94
CA ALA A 220 11.06 -6.85 -5.11
C ALA A 220 11.23 -6.38 -6.57
N LYS A 221 11.80 -7.24 -7.46
CA LYS A 221 12.13 -6.96 -8.88
C LYS A 221 13.09 -5.80 -9.11
N ILE A 222 13.59 -5.22 -8.06
CA ILE A 222 14.64 -4.20 -8.08
C ILE A 222 15.75 -4.60 -7.11
N ASN A 223 16.92 -3.99 -7.25
CA ASN A 223 18.02 -4.27 -6.33
C ASN A 223 17.84 -3.49 -5.02
N PHE A 224 18.58 -3.88 -3.98
CA PHE A 224 18.56 -3.28 -2.65
C PHE A 224 18.75 -1.75 -2.68
N LYS A 225 19.73 -1.26 -3.44
CA LYS A 225 20.01 0.17 -3.55
C LYS A 225 18.84 0.94 -4.17
N THR A 226 18.26 0.40 -5.24
CA THR A 226 17.08 1.00 -5.88
C THR A 226 15.89 1.00 -4.92
N TYR A 227 15.68 -0.08 -4.16
CA TYR A 227 14.60 -0.15 -3.18
C TYR A 227 14.74 0.92 -2.08
N LEU A 228 15.97 1.13 -1.55
CA LEU A 228 16.23 2.20 -0.58
C LEU A 228 15.97 3.60 -1.19
N GLN A 229 16.36 3.81 -2.44
CA GLN A 229 16.07 5.07 -3.15
C GLN A 229 14.57 5.33 -3.33
N GLU A 230 13.77 4.29 -3.59
CA GLU A 230 12.32 4.38 -3.68
C GLU A 230 11.69 4.80 -2.33
N ILE A 231 12.16 4.23 -1.22
CA ILE A 231 11.74 4.64 0.12
C ILE A 231 12.03 6.13 0.33
N ARG A 232 13.29 6.54 0.16
CA ARG A 232 13.74 7.93 0.33
C ARG A 232 12.93 8.89 -0.54
N MET A 233 12.74 8.55 -1.79
CA MET A 233 11.96 9.34 -2.74
C MET A 233 10.51 9.53 -2.29
N SER A 234 9.89 8.48 -1.78
CA SER A 234 8.50 8.52 -1.32
C SER A 234 8.31 9.48 -0.12
N TYR A 235 9.22 9.42 0.86
CA TYR A 235 9.19 10.34 2.00
C TYR A 235 9.54 11.78 1.58
N ALA A 236 10.56 11.97 0.74
CA ALA A 236 10.92 13.29 0.23
C ALA A 236 9.80 13.95 -0.59
N CYS A 237 9.08 13.18 -1.41
CA CYS A 237 7.90 13.68 -2.13
C CYS A 237 6.81 14.14 -1.17
N ARG A 238 6.56 13.39 -0.10
CA ARG A 238 5.56 13.77 0.91
C ARG A 238 5.94 15.07 1.61
N GLU A 239 7.19 15.23 2.04
CA GLU A 239 7.68 16.48 2.63
C GLU A 239 7.64 17.65 1.64
N LEU A 240 7.98 17.40 0.37
CA LEU A 240 7.93 18.42 -0.68
C LEU A 240 6.53 19.04 -0.85
N MET A 241 5.48 18.24 -0.65
CA MET A 241 4.10 18.68 -0.80
C MET A 241 3.48 19.27 0.47
N ASN A 242 3.97 18.84 1.66
CA ASN A 242 3.31 19.14 2.93
C ASN A 242 4.10 20.11 3.83
N THR A 243 5.32 20.50 3.44
CA THR A 243 6.16 21.38 4.27
C THR A 243 6.76 22.54 3.46
N GLU A 244 7.16 23.60 4.16
CA GLU A 244 7.88 24.75 3.59
C GLU A 244 9.42 24.56 3.55
N LYS A 245 9.94 23.39 3.93
CA LYS A 245 11.37 23.08 3.89
C LYS A 245 11.94 23.30 2.49
N THR A 246 13.17 23.79 2.37
CA THR A 246 13.83 23.90 1.06
C THR A 246 14.05 22.53 0.43
N VAL A 247 14.17 22.48 -0.91
CA VAL A 247 14.47 21.24 -1.64
C VAL A 247 15.77 20.61 -1.16
N SER A 248 16.76 21.45 -0.79
CA SER A 248 18.04 20.98 -0.22
C SER A 248 17.87 20.34 1.14
N GLN A 249 17.07 20.95 2.01
CA GLN A 249 16.78 20.41 3.33
C GLN A 249 16.07 19.07 3.22
N ILE A 250 15.01 18.99 2.39
CA ILE A 250 14.27 17.74 2.14
C ILE A 250 15.18 16.63 1.63
N ALA A 251 16.09 16.94 0.71
CA ALA A 251 17.03 15.96 0.19
C ALA A 251 17.89 15.36 1.30
N LEU A 252 18.47 16.20 2.17
CA LEU A 252 19.34 15.76 3.26
C LEU A 252 18.56 15.01 4.35
N ASP A 253 17.42 15.56 4.79
CA ASP A 253 16.56 14.94 5.81
C ASP A 253 16.06 13.56 5.39
N ASN A 254 15.95 13.30 4.09
CA ASN A 254 15.51 12.01 3.56
C ASN A 254 16.68 11.11 3.06
N GLY A 255 17.92 11.40 3.50
CA GLY A 255 19.08 10.53 3.28
C GLY A 255 19.66 10.55 1.86
N PHE A 256 19.35 11.56 1.04
CA PHE A 256 20.04 11.76 -0.22
C PHE A 256 21.41 12.41 0.01
N ALA A 257 22.41 11.97 -0.75
CA ALA A 257 23.77 12.50 -0.62
C ALA A 257 23.88 14.02 -0.96
N SER A 258 22.95 14.55 -1.74
CA SER A 258 22.88 15.98 -2.08
C SER A 258 21.51 16.31 -2.72
N SER A 259 21.17 17.60 -2.71
CA SER A 259 20.02 18.15 -3.44
C SER A 259 20.07 17.84 -4.94
N ARG A 260 21.28 17.84 -5.54
CA ARG A 260 21.48 17.49 -6.96
C ARG A 260 21.14 16.01 -7.21
N ALA A 261 21.55 15.10 -6.31
CA ALA A 261 21.24 13.68 -6.41
C ALA A 261 19.71 13.45 -6.31
N PHE A 262 19.05 14.08 -5.35
CA PHE A 262 17.59 14.04 -5.21
C PHE A 262 16.90 14.56 -6.47
N SER A 263 17.25 15.76 -6.95
CA SER A 263 16.61 16.38 -8.12
C SER A 263 16.75 15.52 -9.38
N ARG A 264 17.92 14.90 -9.60
CA ARG A 264 18.15 14.00 -10.72
C ARG A 264 17.25 12.74 -10.67
N GLU A 265 17.19 12.07 -9.51
CA GLU A 265 16.35 10.87 -9.36
C GLU A 265 14.85 11.23 -9.40
N PHE A 266 14.48 12.39 -8.85
CA PHE A 266 13.11 12.90 -8.93
C PHE A 266 12.70 13.19 -10.38
N GLN A 267 13.54 13.89 -11.14
CA GLN A 267 13.29 14.20 -12.56
C GLN A 267 13.20 12.94 -13.41
N LYS A 268 14.07 11.94 -13.15
CA LYS A 268 14.03 10.64 -13.82
C LYS A 268 12.70 9.92 -13.58
N LYS A 269 12.13 10.00 -12.37
CA LYS A 269 10.91 9.31 -11.99
C LYS A 269 9.63 10.04 -12.41
N TYR A 270 9.61 11.37 -12.30
CA TYR A 270 8.39 12.17 -12.47
C TYR A 270 8.40 13.07 -13.71
N ASN A 271 9.48 13.06 -14.50
CA ASN A 271 9.70 13.97 -15.66
C ASN A 271 9.54 15.46 -15.32
N ARG A 272 9.81 15.85 -14.07
CA ARG A 272 9.69 17.22 -13.55
C ARG A 272 10.73 17.46 -12.47
N LEU A 273 11.08 18.73 -12.25
CA LEU A 273 11.93 19.10 -11.12
C LEU A 273 11.12 19.24 -9.81
N PRO A 274 11.73 18.97 -8.65
CA PRO A 274 11.08 19.16 -7.35
C PRO A 274 10.55 20.59 -7.15
N SER A 275 11.30 21.59 -7.61
CA SER A 275 10.91 23.01 -7.55
C SER A 275 9.65 23.33 -8.37
N GLU A 276 9.52 22.75 -9.56
CA GLU A 276 8.33 22.92 -10.42
C GLU A 276 7.08 22.31 -9.79
N VAL A 277 7.23 21.15 -9.15
CA VAL A 277 6.14 20.50 -8.44
C VAL A 277 5.69 21.37 -7.28
N ARG A 278 6.62 21.90 -6.48
CA ARG A 278 6.31 22.79 -5.36
C ARG A 278 5.58 24.06 -5.80
N GLN A 279 6.04 24.72 -6.87
CA GLN A 279 5.38 25.93 -7.38
C GLN A 279 3.93 25.69 -7.75
N LYS A 280 3.62 24.55 -8.38
CA LYS A 280 2.23 24.19 -8.70
C LYS A 280 1.36 24.01 -7.45
N PHE A 281 1.92 23.49 -6.36
CA PHE A 281 1.17 23.31 -5.10
C PHE A 281 0.92 24.64 -4.40
N ASN A 282 1.89 25.54 -4.40
CA ASN A 282 1.75 26.88 -3.77
C ASN A 282 0.83 27.83 -4.56
N THR A 283 0.65 27.60 -5.86
CA THR A 283 -0.22 28.44 -6.72
C THR A 283 -1.67 27.92 -6.81
N THR A 284 -1.95 26.74 -6.31
CA THR A 284 -3.31 26.17 -6.28
C THR A 284 -3.94 26.41 -4.90
N PRO A 285 -5.09 27.11 -4.76
CA PRO A 285 -5.74 27.29 -3.47
C PRO A 285 -5.97 25.95 -2.78
N LYS A 286 -5.67 25.88 -1.46
CA LYS A 286 -5.74 24.64 -0.64
C LYS A 286 -7.07 23.88 -0.75
N GLU A 287 -8.15 24.53 -1.15
CA GLU A 287 -9.48 23.94 -1.34
C GLU A 287 -9.61 22.97 -2.54
N LYS A 288 -8.71 23.04 -3.53
CA LYS A 288 -8.76 22.14 -4.70
C LYS A 288 -7.82 20.92 -4.61
N MET A 289 -7.01 20.83 -3.55
CA MET A 289 -5.98 19.79 -3.43
C MET A 289 -6.47 18.48 -2.82
N SER A 290 -7.64 18.45 -2.17
CA SER A 290 -8.22 17.19 -1.66
C SER A 290 -8.62 16.18 -2.75
N LYS A 291 -8.53 16.56 -4.03
CA LYS A 291 -9.03 15.76 -5.17
C LYS A 291 -7.98 15.22 -6.13
N LYS A 292 -6.69 15.43 -5.89
CA LYS A 292 -5.64 14.85 -6.77
C LYS A 292 -4.72 13.93 -5.96
N SER A 293 -5.10 12.65 -5.88
CA SER A 293 -4.16 11.59 -5.49
C SER A 293 -3.02 11.53 -6.53
N TYR A 294 -1.78 11.63 -6.06
CA TYR A 294 -0.61 11.38 -6.90
C TYR A 294 -0.50 9.88 -7.20
N ARG A 295 -0.47 9.60 -8.48
CA ARG A 295 -0.13 8.29 -9.06
C ARG A 295 1.35 7.99 -8.92
#